data_7d6a5ca53b3e0db4c2f70a6bdcc40d56
#
_entry.id   7d6a5ca53b3e0db4c2f70a6bdcc40d56
#
_cell.length_a   1.000
_cell.length_b   1.000
_cell.length_c   1.000
_cell.angle_alpha   90.00
_cell.angle_beta   90.00
_cell.angle_gamma   90.00
#
_symmetry.space_group_name_H-M   'P 1'
#
loop_
_entity.id
_entity.type
_entity.pdbx_description
1 polymer ?
#
loop_
_entity_poly.entity_id
_entity_poly.type
_entity_poly.pdbx_seq_one_letter_code
_entity_poly.pdbx_strand_id
1 'polypeptide(L)'
;MFKLTKETKIFYASKAFTSSLFIKLIVNEGMGVDVATEGELRVALAGGCKPENIVFHGNNKSLEELAFAIEKKVGLFAVDSFFEIARLAQIANEKGVKPNVLVRVTAGIEAHTHEFVATAHEDQKFGFSLAAGDADEAVR
;
A
#
# COMPACT_ATOMS: atom_id res chain seq x y z
N MET A 1 20.14 -16.94 -3.99
CA MET A 1 18.93 -17.02 -4.85
C MET A 1 17.76 -17.45 -3.95
N PHE A 2 16.83 -16.55 -3.63
CA PHE A 2 15.65 -16.91 -2.84
C PHE A 2 14.73 -17.79 -3.68
N LYS A 3 14.36 -18.97 -3.17
CA LYS A 3 13.31 -19.80 -3.78
C LYS A 3 11.97 -19.15 -3.47
N LEU A 4 11.34 -18.55 -4.47
CA LEU A 4 9.95 -18.12 -4.36
C LEU A 4 9.06 -19.37 -4.24
N THR A 5 8.16 -19.36 -3.26
CA THR A 5 7.13 -20.40 -3.13
C THR A 5 5.99 -20.10 -4.11
N LYS A 6 5.13 -21.10 -4.39
CA LYS A 6 3.93 -20.89 -5.24
C LYS A 6 2.95 -19.86 -4.64
N GLU A 7 3.08 -19.56 -3.34
CA GLU A 7 2.23 -18.60 -2.61
C GLU A 7 2.82 -17.20 -2.56
N THR A 8 4.09 -17.00 -3.03
CA THR A 8 4.74 -15.69 -3.04
C THR A 8 4.11 -14.79 -4.09
N LYS A 9 3.59 -13.64 -3.66
CA LYS A 9 3.13 -12.56 -4.55
C LYS A 9 4.18 -11.46 -4.60
N ILE A 10 4.49 -10.98 -5.80
CA ILE A 10 5.42 -9.89 -6.04
C ILE A 10 4.63 -8.68 -6.53
N PHE A 11 4.88 -7.52 -5.95
CA PHE A 11 4.27 -6.25 -6.33
C PHE A 11 5.36 -5.29 -6.80
N TYR A 12 5.19 -4.74 -7.98
CA TYR A 12 6.07 -3.70 -8.51
C TYR A 12 5.69 -2.35 -7.93
N ALA A 13 6.64 -1.64 -7.32
CA ALA A 13 6.45 -0.30 -6.78
C ALA A 13 6.41 0.74 -7.91
N SER A 14 5.21 1.17 -8.30
CA SER A 14 4.99 2.02 -9.48
C SER A 14 5.59 3.41 -9.36
N LYS A 15 5.83 3.91 -8.15
CA LYS A 15 6.53 5.18 -7.90
C LYS A 15 7.90 5.30 -8.58
N ALA A 16 8.55 4.17 -8.88
CA ALA A 16 9.84 4.15 -9.58
C ALA A 16 9.70 4.56 -11.05
N PHE A 17 8.67 4.04 -11.72
CA PHE A 17 8.31 4.41 -13.08
C PHE A 17 6.87 3.95 -13.38
N THR A 18 6.02 4.86 -13.83
CA THR A 18 4.60 4.59 -14.06
C THR A 18 4.19 4.96 -15.48
N SER A 19 3.92 3.95 -16.29
CA SER A 19 3.23 4.09 -17.60
C SER A 19 2.37 2.85 -17.86
N SER A 20 1.27 3.01 -18.57
CA SER A 20 0.34 1.90 -18.85
C SER A 20 1.00 0.77 -19.64
N LEU A 21 1.91 1.09 -20.57
CA LEU A 21 2.66 0.08 -21.33
C LEU A 21 3.61 -0.71 -20.45
N PHE A 22 4.31 -0.06 -19.54
CA PHE A 22 5.21 -0.72 -18.61
C PHE A 22 4.45 -1.57 -17.61
N ILE A 23 3.35 -1.06 -17.05
CA ILE A 23 2.46 -1.85 -16.19
C ILE A 23 1.97 -3.11 -16.89
N LYS A 24 1.61 -3.02 -18.17
CA LYS A 24 1.21 -4.19 -18.96
C LYS A 24 2.31 -5.25 -19.02
N LEU A 25 3.59 -4.86 -19.16
CA LEU A 25 4.70 -5.81 -19.10
C LEU A 25 4.79 -6.48 -17.72
N ILE A 26 4.72 -5.70 -16.64
CA ILE A 26 4.76 -6.20 -15.27
C ILE A 26 3.64 -7.20 -15.00
N VAL A 27 2.42 -6.89 -15.42
CA VAL A 27 1.26 -7.76 -15.25
C VAL A 27 1.39 -9.06 -16.06
N ASN A 28 1.95 -8.99 -17.26
CA ASN A 28 2.18 -10.18 -18.09
C ASN A 28 3.21 -11.14 -17.47
N GLU A 29 4.14 -10.62 -16.65
CA GLU A 29 5.08 -11.43 -15.85
C GLU A 29 4.44 -11.99 -14.54
N GLY A 30 3.13 -11.78 -14.34
CA GLY A 30 2.40 -12.30 -13.20
C GLY A 30 2.55 -11.50 -11.91
N MET A 31 3.12 -10.29 -11.97
CA MET A 31 3.29 -9.40 -10.82
C MET A 31 2.05 -8.54 -10.60
N GLY A 32 1.80 -8.18 -9.34
CA GLY A 32 0.89 -7.11 -8.96
C GLY A 32 1.57 -5.74 -9.01
N VAL A 33 0.84 -4.70 -8.65
CA VAL A 33 1.33 -3.31 -8.64
C VAL A 33 1.08 -2.68 -7.28
N ASP A 34 2.11 -2.05 -6.72
CA ASP A 34 2.03 -1.18 -5.55
C ASP A 34 1.93 0.27 -6.04
N VAL A 35 0.85 0.96 -5.66
CA VAL A 35 0.52 2.34 -6.04
C VAL A 35 0.42 3.22 -4.79
N ALA A 36 0.87 4.47 -4.88
CA ALA A 36 0.85 5.41 -3.76
C ALA A 36 -0.11 6.61 -3.97
N THR A 37 -0.67 6.76 -5.17
CA THR A 37 -1.58 7.85 -5.54
C THR A 37 -2.72 7.35 -6.42
N GLU A 38 -3.81 8.09 -6.49
CA GLU A 38 -4.90 7.80 -7.43
C GLU A 38 -4.42 7.80 -8.89
N GLY A 39 -3.50 8.72 -9.23
CA GLY A 39 -2.92 8.77 -10.58
C GLY A 39 -2.23 7.47 -10.96
N GLU A 40 -1.40 6.94 -10.07
CA GLU A 40 -0.75 5.64 -10.26
C GLU A 40 -1.77 4.50 -10.33
N LEU A 41 -2.80 4.51 -9.48
CA LEU A 41 -3.89 3.54 -9.50
C LEU A 41 -4.62 3.54 -10.86
N ARG A 42 -4.94 4.72 -11.40
CA ARG A 42 -5.57 4.86 -12.72
C ARG A 42 -4.68 4.30 -13.83
N VAL A 43 -3.38 4.57 -13.78
CA VAL A 43 -2.42 4.03 -14.76
C VAL A 43 -2.26 2.52 -14.60
N ALA A 44 -2.25 1.99 -13.39
CA ALA A 44 -2.19 0.55 -13.14
C ALA A 44 -3.41 -0.18 -13.74
N LEU A 45 -4.61 0.35 -13.52
CA LEU A 45 -5.84 -0.18 -14.10
C LEU A 45 -5.85 -0.09 -15.61
N ALA A 46 -5.42 1.05 -16.19
CA ALA A 46 -5.30 1.24 -17.64
C ALA A 46 -4.25 0.30 -18.28
N GLY A 47 -3.21 -0.06 -17.53
CA GLY A 47 -2.21 -1.07 -17.92
C GLY A 47 -2.70 -2.51 -17.85
N GLY A 48 -3.93 -2.74 -17.38
CA GLY A 48 -4.55 -4.06 -17.31
C GLY A 48 -4.27 -4.81 -16.00
N CYS A 49 -3.73 -4.14 -14.97
CA CYS A 49 -3.63 -4.76 -13.66
C CYS A 49 -5.02 -4.98 -13.07
N LYS A 50 -5.30 -6.22 -12.66
CA LYS A 50 -6.55 -6.53 -11.97
C LYS A 50 -6.56 -5.87 -10.60
N PRO A 51 -7.67 -5.23 -10.17
CA PRO A 51 -7.73 -4.51 -8.90
C PRO A 51 -7.32 -5.35 -7.69
N GLU A 52 -7.68 -6.63 -7.66
CA GLU A 52 -7.29 -7.56 -6.60
C GLU A 52 -5.78 -7.81 -6.49
N ASN A 53 -5.02 -7.46 -7.51
CA ASN A 53 -3.55 -7.53 -7.55
C ASN A 53 -2.89 -6.14 -7.39
N ILE A 54 -3.62 -5.18 -6.81
CA ILE A 54 -3.08 -3.86 -6.49
C ILE A 54 -3.00 -3.70 -4.98
N VAL A 55 -1.88 -3.17 -4.50
CA VAL A 55 -1.70 -2.65 -3.14
C VAL A 55 -1.75 -1.13 -3.22
N PHE A 56 -2.65 -0.51 -2.47
CA PHE A 56 -2.70 0.95 -2.36
C PHE A 56 -1.94 1.40 -1.11
N HIS A 57 -0.76 1.86 -1.32
CA HIS A 57 0.19 2.37 -0.33
C HIS A 57 0.06 3.91 -0.19
N GLY A 58 1.07 4.55 0.44
CA GLY A 58 1.11 6.00 0.65
C GLY A 58 0.63 6.39 2.05
N ASN A 59 1.16 7.51 2.54
CA ASN A 59 0.92 8.00 3.92
C ASN A 59 -0.06 9.18 3.99
N ASN A 60 -0.63 9.60 2.87
CA ASN A 60 -1.54 10.75 2.81
C ASN A 60 -2.64 10.54 1.77
N LYS A 61 -3.34 9.40 1.86
CA LYS A 61 -4.48 9.11 0.98
C LYS A 61 -5.68 9.99 1.36
N SER A 62 -6.26 10.68 0.38
CA SER A 62 -7.48 11.48 0.58
C SER A 62 -8.72 10.57 0.69
N LEU A 63 -9.84 11.16 1.15
CA LEU A 63 -11.13 10.45 1.18
C LEU A 63 -11.57 10.01 -0.23
N GLU A 64 -11.36 10.88 -1.22
CA GLU A 64 -11.69 10.64 -2.61
C GLU A 64 -10.87 9.48 -3.18
N GLU A 65 -9.56 9.47 -2.91
CA GLU A 65 -8.65 8.40 -3.34
C GLU A 65 -9.04 7.05 -2.73
N LEU A 66 -9.34 7.03 -1.42
CA LEU A 66 -9.80 5.83 -0.73
C LEU A 66 -11.15 5.34 -1.26
N ALA A 67 -12.10 6.26 -1.49
CA ALA A 67 -13.41 5.93 -2.02
C ALA A 67 -13.32 5.37 -3.45
N PHE A 68 -12.47 5.96 -4.28
CA PHE A 68 -12.18 5.47 -5.64
C PHE A 68 -11.56 4.08 -5.61
N ALA A 69 -10.55 3.86 -4.76
CA ALA A 69 -9.89 2.56 -4.65
C ALA A 69 -10.85 1.46 -4.18
N ILE A 70 -11.72 1.76 -3.21
CA ILE A 70 -12.79 0.85 -2.76
C ILE A 70 -13.77 0.56 -3.90
N GLU A 71 -14.22 1.59 -4.64
CA GLU A 71 -15.11 1.42 -5.78
C GLU A 71 -14.49 0.51 -6.86
N LYS A 72 -13.19 0.66 -7.11
CA LYS A 72 -12.45 -0.18 -8.05
C LYS A 72 -12.11 -1.56 -7.50
N LYS A 73 -12.44 -1.86 -6.25
CA LYS A 73 -12.20 -3.14 -5.56
C LYS A 73 -10.70 -3.48 -5.46
N VAL A 74 -9.90 -2.48 -5.12
CA VAL A 74 -8.46 -2.68 -4.85
C VAL A 74 -8.28 -3.75 -3.79
N GLY A 75 -7.36 -4.69 -4.04
CA GLY A 75 -7.20 -5.90 -3.24
C GLY A 75 -6.66 -5.66 -1.85
N LEU A 76 -5.81 -4.62 -1.64
CA LEU A 76 -5.09 -4.43 -0.40
C LEU A 76 -4.78 -2.95 -0.15
N PHE A 77 -4.99 -2.48 1.08
CA PHE A 77 -4.69 -1.11 1.51
C PHE A 77 -3.60 -1.14 2.58
N ALA A 78 -2.45 -0.50 2.33
CA ALA A 78 -1.44 -0.31 3.36
C ALA A 78 -1.80 0.93 4.18
N VAL A 79 -2.25 0.72 5.43
CA VAL A 79 -2.62 1.80 6.34
C VAL A 79 -1.40 2.29 7.13
N ASP A 80 -1.25 3.61 7.22
CA ASP A 80 -0.07 4.30 7.71
C ASP A 80 -0.32 5.09 9.00
N SER A 81 -1.58 5.30 9.38
CA SER A 81 -1.99 6.05 10.58
C SER A 81 -3.39 5.70 11.05
N PHE A 82 -3.69 5.95 12.33
CA PHE A 82 -5.04 5.82 12.90
C PHE A 82 -6.07 6.69 12.18
N PHE A 83 -5.67 7.87 11.73
CA PHE A 83 -6.53 8.75 10.97
C PHE A 83 -6.95 8.14 9.63
N GLU A 84 -6.05 7.46 8.97
CA GLU A 84 -6.36 6.74 7.73
C GLU A 84 -7.25 5.53 7.97
N ILE A 85 -7.00 4.77 9.06
CA ILE A 85 -7.87 3.65 9.46
C ILE A 85 -9.30 4.15 9.66
N ALA A 86 -9.49 5.27 10.39
CA ALA A 86 -10.81 5.85 10.63
C ALA A 86 -11.51 6.26 9.32
N ARG A 87 -10.81 6.91 8.40
CA ARG A 87 -11.33 7.29 7.07
C ARG A 87 -11.73 6.07 6.23
N LEU A 88 -10.85 5.07 6.18
CA LEU A 88 -11.12 3.84 5.44
C LEU A 88 -12.31 3.10 6.01
N ALA A 89 -12.41 3.00 7.34
CA ALA A 89 -13.54 2.38 8.03
C ALA A 89 -14.85 3.11 7.77
N GLN A 90 -14.85 4.45 7.79
CA GLN A 90 -16.04 5.25 7.45
C GLN A 90 -16.54 4.91 6.04
N ILE A 91 -15.66 4.99 5.03
CA ILE A 91 -16.04 4.72 3.63
C ILE A 91 -16.49 3.26 3.46
N ALA A 92 -15.81 2.33 4.10
CA ALA A 92 -16.14 0.91 4.05
C ALA A 92 -17.53 0.63 4.62
N ASN A 93 -17.89 1.25 5.76
CA ASN A 93 -19.21 1.16 6.37
C ASN A 93 -20.29 1.77 5.47
N GLU A 94 -20.06 2.97 4.92
CA GLU A 94 -21.01 3.64 4.01
C GLU A 94 -21.30 2.80 2.76
N LYS A 95 -20.29 2.08 2.25
CA LYS A 95 -20.40 1.22 1.06
C LYS A 95 -20.76 -0.24 1.37
N GLY A 96 -20.83 -0.64 2.63
CA GLY A 96 -21.13 -2.01 3.06
C GLY A 96 -20.09 -3.04 2.64
N VAL A 97 -18.80 -2.65 2.61
CA VAL A 97 -17.67 -3.51 2.19
C VAL A 97 -16.67 -3.69 3.32
N LYS A 98 -15.83 -4.71 3.19
CA LYS A 98 -14.72 -5.00 4.13
C LYS A 98 -13.40 -5.07 3.35
N PRO A 99 -12.64 -3.96 3.25
CA PRO A 99 -11.35 -3.96 2.58
C PRO A 99 -10.31 -4.77 3.37
N ASN A 100 -9.41 -5.43 2.67
CA ASN A 100 -8.24 -6.03 3.31
C ASN A 100 -7.18 -4.95 3.54
N VAL A 101 -6.54 -4.98 4.71
CA VAL A 101 -5.53 -4.00 5.09
C VAL A 101 -4.21 -4.65 5.46
N LEU A 102 -3.12 -3.92 5.23
CA LEU A 102 -1.78 -4.15 5.78
C LEU A 102 -1.47 -3.01 6.73
N VAL A 103 -1.12 -3.31 7.96
CA VAL A 103 -0.64 -2.30 8.91
C VAL A 103 0.84 -2.06 8.65
N ARG A 104 1.22 -0.83 8.30
CA ARG A 104 2.61 -0.46 8.13
C ARG A 104 3.25 -0.19 9.48
N VAL A 105 4.29 -0.96 9.82
CA VAL A 105 4.96 -0.88 11.12
C VAL A 105 6.36 -0.30 10.96
N THR A 106 6.74 0.62 11.87
CA THR A 106 8.11 1.10 12.03
C THR A 106 8.78 0.29 13.14
N ALA A 107 9.75 -0.56 12.75
CA ALA A 107 10.40 -1.51 13.64
C ALA A 107 11.61 -0.95 14.41
N GLY A 108 12.02 0.30 14.17
CA GLY A 108 13.16 0.93 14.84
C GLY A 108 14.53 0.29 14.51
N ILE A 109 14.62 -0.47 13.41
CA ILE A 109 15.88 -1.11 13.01
C ILE A 109 16.72 -0.11 12.22
N GLU A 110 17.94 0.18 12.70
CA GLU A 110 18.91 0.99 11.96
C GLU A 110 19.31 0.25 10.67
N ALA A 111 18.85 0.77 9.54
CA ALA A 111 19.38 0.36 8.25
C ALA A 111 20.61 1.22 7.93
N HIS A 112 21.73 0.60 7.51
CA HIS A 112 22.89 1.31 6.97
C HIS A 112 22.54 1.92 5.59
N THR A 113 21.65 2.91 5.60
CA THR A 113 21.28 3.71 4.43
C THR A 113 21.75 5.14 4.66
N HIS A 114 21.89 5.94 3.57
CA HIS A 114 22.16 7.37 3.71
C HIS A 114 21.13 8.01 4.66
N GLU A 115 21.57 8.83 5.62
CA GLU A 115 20.74 9.47 6.64
C GLU A 115 19.46 10.13 6.08
N PHE A 116 19.52 10.66 4.85
CA PHE A 116 18.41 11.32 4.18
C PHE A 116 17.32 10.35 3.63
N VAL A 117 17.60 9.05 3.60
CA VAL A 117 16.71 8.02 3.00
C VAL A 117 16.25 6.98 4.03
N ALA A 118 16.79 7.02 5.25
CA ALA A 118 16.41 6.11 6.33
C ALA A 118 14.97 6.36 6.76
N THR A 119 14.10 5.35 6.62
CA THR A 119 12.67 5.42 6.99
C THR A 119 12.34 4.59 8.24
N ALA A 120 13.36 4.04 8.91
CA ALA A 120 13.19 3.10 10.01
C ALA A 120 13.45 3.69 11.41
N HIS A 121 13.77 4.99 11.53
CA HIS A 121 13.92 5.66 12.81
C HIS A 121 12.57 5.94 13.46
N GLU A 122 12.47 5.84 14.79
CA GLU A 122 11.23 6.09 15.56
C GLU A 122 10.65 7.50 15.37
N ASP A 123 11.49 8.48 15.04
CA ASP A 123 11.08 9.86 14.73
C ASP A 123 10.53 10.06 13.31
N GLN A 124 10.38 9.00 12.54
CA GLN A 124 9.91 9.08 11.16
C GLN A 124 8.39 9.09 11.10
N LYS A 125 7.87 9.91 10.19
CA LYS A 125 6.45 10.16 9.92
C LYS A 125 5.67 9.01 9.26
N PHE A 126 6.22 7.80 9.18
CA PHE A 126 5.64 6.69 8.45
C PHE A 126 5.35 5.51 9.36
N GLY A 127 4.12 5.01 9.25
CA GLY A 127 3.70 3.78 9.91
C GLY A 127 3.48 3.91 11.42
N PHE A 128 3.10 2.81 12.02
CA PHE A 128 2.84 2.67 13.45
C PHE A 128 4.10 2.23 14.19
N SER A 129 4.45 2.93 15.28
CA SER A 129 5.59 2.56 16.12
C SER A 129 5.34 1.23 16.82
N LEU A 130 6.30 0.30 16.69
CA LEU A 130 6.28 -0.93 17.46
C LEU A 130 6.63 -0.67 18.92
N ALA A 131 7.62 0.19 19.17
CA ALA A 131 8.10 0.51 20.52
C ALA A 131 7.07 1.30 21.36
N ALA A 132 6.29 2.17 20.70
CA ALA A 132 5.20 2.91 21.36
C ALA A 132 3.93 2.06 21.58
N GLY A 133 3.83 0.88 20.98
CA GLY A 133 2.65 0.03 21.05
C GLY A 133 1.55 0.38 20.04
N ASP A 134 1.76 1.38 19.20
CA ASP A 134 0.78 1.82 18.19
C ASP A 134 0.43 0.72 17.20
N ALA A 135 1.43 -0.12 16.85
CA ALA A 135 1.23 -1.23 15.93
C ALA A 135 0.26 -2.28 16.50
N ASP A 136 0.35 -2.58 17.81
CA ASP A 136 -0.56 -3.50 18.49
C ASP A 136 -1.98 -2.93 18.57
N GLU A 137 -2.12 -1.62 18.79
CA GLU A 137 -3.41 -0.95 18.82
C GLU A 137 -4.06 -0.91 17.42
N ALA A 138 -3.27 -0.68 16.38
CA ALA A 138 -3.78 -0.63 14.99
C ALA A 138 -4.32 -1.97 14.48
N VAL A 139 -3.94 -3.09 15.09
CA VAL A 139 -4.40 -4.44 14.72
C VAL A 139 -5.67 -4.85 15.46
N ARG A 140 -6.02 -4.18 16.58
CA ARG A 140 -7.22 -4.45 17.39
C ARG A 140 -8.46 -3.81 16.83
#